data_d83444f20cc44cc7a8dc2a77af15af77
#
_entry.id   d83444f20cc44cc7a8dc2a77af15af77
#
_cell.length_a   1.000
_cell.length_b   1.000
_cell.length_c   1.000
_cell.angle_alpha   90.00
_cell.angle_beta   90.00
_cell.angle_gamma   90.00
#
_symmetry.space_group_name_H-M   'P 1'
#
loop_
_entity.id
_entity.type
_entity.pdbx_description
1 polymer ?
#
loop_
_entity_poly.entity_id
_entity_poly.type
_entity_poly.pdbx_seq_one_letter_code
_entity_poly.pdbx_strand_id
1 'polypeptide(L)'
;MRLPLLASLLAFAAAPAFGQGQVNVYNWSDYIAEDQLKVFEKDSGIKVNYTTYDSNEILEAKLRAGRSGYDVVVPTASPFFVRQLAANLYRPLDKAKLKNLKNLDPEIMAQLAKYDPGNTYGIPWMWGTTGIGYNVAAIKKRMPDAPVDSLKMVFDPAVVSKFADCGVMVLDSATDVFPAALKYLGLDPDSKKPEDLTKAADVVKAVRPYIRKFHSSEYINALAGGDICLALGFSGDIFQARDRAAKAKDKQDIAYAIPREGSLLWIDVAAIPKDAPNADDALRLLDFLLEPRVAAASSELTGYANANLPATALLPKDISGNPLIYPPADVRARFYTITAGNAEQRRDRTRLWTMVKTGR
;
A
#
# COMPACT_ATOMS: atom_id res chain seq x y z
N MET A 1 30.48 78.28 18.64
CA MET A 1 29.35 77.39 18.95
C MET A 1 29.44 76.17 18.08
N ARG A 2 29.82 75.04 18.68
CA ARG A 2 29.90 73.73 17.97
C ARG A 2 28.74 72.86 18.48
N LEU A 3 27.79 72.51 17.59
CA LEU A 3 26.72 71.53 17.87
C LEU A 3 27.30 70.10 17.75
N PRO A 4 26.97 69.19 18.65
CA PRO A 4 27.27 67.77 18.47
C PRO A 4 26.21 67.10 17.63
N LEU A 5 26.63 66.32 16.58
CA LEU A 5 25.82 65.37 15.87
C LEU A 5 25.54 64.15 16.75
N LEU A 6 24.29 63.92 17.12
CA LEU A 6 23.85 62.61 17.68
C LEU A 6 23.65 61.62 16.54
N ALA A 7 24.51 60.61 16.48
CA ALA A 7 24.31 59.47 15.60
C ALA A 7 23.41 58.46 16.32
N SER A 8 22.15 58.30 15.87
CA SER A 8 21.24 57.24 16.33
C SER A 8 21.61 55.93 15.67
N LEU A 9 22.17 54.98 16.45
CA LEU A 9 22.34 53.62 16.05
C LEU A 9 20.96 52.91 16.09
N LEU A 10 20.36 52.62 14.93
CA LEU A 10 19.25 51.70 14.78
C LEU A 10 19.82 50.27 14.88
N ALA A 11 19.61 49.63 16.02
CA ALA A 11 19.86 48.20 16.19
C ALA A 11 18.75 47.41 15.44
N PHE A 12 19.08 46.91 14.27
CA PHE A 12 18.25 45.89 13.61
C PHE A 12 18.34 44.61 14.44
N ALA A 13 17.30 44.31 15.21
CA ALA A 13 17.13 42.99 15.81
C ALA A 13 16.82 42.00 14.62
N ALA A 14 17.84 41.23 14.24
CA ALA A 14 17.64 40.09 13.33
C ALA A 14 16.78 39.08 14.10
N ALA A 15 15.49 39.01 13.73
CA ALA A 15 14.66 37.90 14.14
C ALA A 15 15.32 36.60 13.61
N PRO A 16 15.46 35.55 14.45
CA PRO A 16 15.95 34.28 13.96
C PRO A 16 15.01 33.83 12.84
N ALA A 17 15.55 33.69 11.63
CA ALA A 17 14.87 33.00 10.57
C ALA A 17 14.78 31.53 11.01
N PHE A 18 13.69 31.15 11.67
CA PHE A 18 13.35 29.75 11.83
C PHE A 18 13.26 29.19 10.40
N GLY A 19 14.24 28.35 10.03
CA GLY A 19 14.18 27.63 8.76
C GLY A 19 12.81 27.00 8.64
N GLN A 20 12.17 27.18 7.49
CA GLN A 20 10.88 26.56 7.22
C GLN A 20 11.04 25.05 7.44
N GLY A 21 10.23 24.44 8.35
CA GLY A 21 10.25 23.00 8.59
C GLY A 21 9.99 22.23 7.30
N GLN A 22 10.51 21.01 7.20
CA GLN A 22 10.23 20.16 6.05
C GLN A 22 10.10 18.69 6.45
N VAL A 23 9.29 17.94 5.70
CA VAL A 23 9.12 16.50 5.83
C VAL A 23 9.27 15.85 4.46
N ASN A 24 10.18 14.89 4.37
CA ASN A 24 10.38 14.07 3.18
C ASN A 24 9.61 12.77 3.33
N VAL A 25 8.57 12.58 2.54
CA VAL A 25 7.68 11.42 2.54
C VAL A 25 8.02 10.48 1.40
N TYR A 26 8.13 9.18 1.67
CA TYR A 26 8.26 8.14 0.66
C TYR A 26 7.14 7.13 0.86
N ASN A 27 6.18 7.15 -0.04
CA ASN A 27 4.93 6.40 0.06
C ASN A 27 4.64 5.65 -1.25
N TRP A 28 3.63 4.84 -1.25
CA TRP A 28 3.11 4.18 -2.44
C TRP A 28 2.54 5.20 -3.44
N SER A 29 2.56 4.85 -4.72
CA SER A 29 1.86 5.62 -5.75
C SER A 29 0.36 5.61 -5.48
N ASP A 30 -0.32 6.74 -5.75
CA ASP A 30 -1.78 6.86 -5.65
C ASP A 30 -2.36 6.47 -4.26
N TYR A 31 -1.69 6.84 -3.15
CA TYR A 31 -1.99 6.27 -1.81
C TYR A 31 -2.27 7.30 -0.72
N ILE A 32 -2.46 8.56 -1.07
CA ILE A 32 -2.81 9.66 -0.16
C ILE A 32 -3.57 10.76 -0.90
N ALA A 33 -4.46 11.46 -0.21
CA ALA A 33 -5.06 12.69 -0.71
C ALA A 33 -4.03 13.84 -0.65
N GLU A 34 -3.33 14.10 -1.75
CA GLU A 34 -2.25 15.10 -1.79
C GLU A 34 -2.72 16.53 -1.52
N ASP A 35 -3.99 16.85 -1.75
CA ASP A 35 -4.60 18.12 -1.37
C ASP A 35 -4.57 18.32 0.16
N GLN A 36 -4.67 17.25 0.94
CA GLN A 36 -4.55 17.30 2.40
C GLN A 36 -3.12 17.62 2.85
N LEU A 37 -2.11 17.23 2.09
CA LEU A 37 -0.72 17.64 2.36
C LEU A 37 -0.56 19.17 2.21
N LYS A 38 -1.23 19.78 1.24
CA LYS A 38 -1.24 21.25 1.08
C LYS A 38 -1.94 21.94 2.26
N VAL A 39 -2.99 21.33 2.83
CA VAL A 39 -3.62 21.82 4.06
C VAL A 39 -2.62 21.77 5.21
N PHE A 40 -1.91 20.63 5.38
CA PHE A 40 -0.87 20.51 6.40
C PHE A 40 0.23 21.57 6.24
N GLU A 41 0.73 21.79 5.02
CA GLU A 41 1.75 22.81 4.74
C GLU A 41 1.28 24.22 5.15
N LYS A 42 0.03 24.55 4.79
CA LYS A 42 -0.57 25.86 5.12
C LYS A 42 -0.74 26.05 6.63
N ASP A 43 -1.22 25.01 7.33
CA ASP A 43 -1.59 25.11 8.74
C ASP A 43 -0.35 25.00 9.66
N SER A 44 0.66 24.25 9.24
CA SER A 44 1.87 23.97 10.05
C SER A 44 3.07 24.85 9.69
N GLY A 45 3.12 25.40 8.48
CA GLY A 45 4.31 26.02 7.91
C GLY A 45 5.43 25.04 7.55
N ILE A 46 5.16 23.73 7.56
CA ILE A 46 6.12 22.66 7.23
C ILE A 46 5.91 22.24 5.79
N LYS A 47 6.95 22.32 4.96
CA LYS A 47 6.90 21.86 3.57
C LYS A 47 6.92 20.33 3.50
N VAL A 48 6.09 19.73 2.64
CA VAL A 48 6.08 18.29 2.38
C VAL A 48 6.70 17.98 1.00
N ASN A 49 7.82 17.27 1.02
CA ASN A 49 8.41 16.72 -0.20
C ASN A 49 7.93 15.28 -0.35
N TYR A 50 6.98 15.05 -1.26
CA TYR A 50 6.34 13.77 -1.46
C TYR A 50 6.94 13.05 -2.67
N THR A 51 7.41 11.82 -2.46
CA THR A 51 7.95 10.93 -3.50
C THR A 51 7.33 9.55 -3.36
N THR A 52 7.26 8.80 -4.46
CA THR A 52 6.55 7.54 -4.50
C THR A 52 7.44 6.35 -4.87
N TYR A 53 7.00 5.16 -4.48
CA TYR A 53 7.53 3.86 -4.90
C TYR A 53 6.36 2.92 -5.19
N ASP A 54 6.66 1.79 -5.83
CA ASP A 54 5.68 0.77 -6.23
C ASP A 54 6.01 -0.64 -5.72
N SER A 55 7.06 -0.78 -4.89
CA SER A 55 7.36 -2.05 -4.22
C SER A 55 8.04 -1.87 -2.86
N ASN A 56 7.69 -2.73 -1.91
CA ASN A 56 8.34 -2.79 -0.59
C ASN A 56 9.84 -3.09 -0.70
N GLU A 57 10.26 -3.83 -1.72
CA GLU A 57 11.66 -4.16 -1.96
C GLU A 57 12.49 -2.93 -2.27
N ILE A 58 11.95 -1.99 -3.06
CA ILE A 58 12.59 -0.69 -3.37
C ILE A 58 12.73 0.13 -2.09
N LEU A 59 11.65 0.26 -1.31
CA LEU A 59 11.70 0.93 -0.01
C LEU A 59 12.75 0.31 0.91
N GLU A 60 12.74 -1.03 1.06
CA GLU A 60 13.68 -1.72 1.94
C GLU A 60 15.13 -1.53 1.50
N ALA A 61 15.42 -1.63 0.21
CA ALA A 61 16.76 -1.39 -0.32
C ALA A 61 17.23 0.04 0.01
N LYS A 62 16.34 1.03 -0.13
CA LYS A 62 16.65 2.43 0.21
C LYS A 62 16.96 2.61 1.69
N LEU A 63 16.15 2.03 2.59
CA LEU A 63 16.37 2.12 4.03
C LEU A 63 17.66 1.40 4.48
N ARG A 64 17.94 0.22 3.90
CA ARG A 64 19.15 -0.55 4.22
C ARG A 64 20.44 0.09 3.76
N ALA A 65 20.39 0.90 2.71
CA ALA A 65 21.54 1.68 2.26
C ALA A 65 21.96 2.75 3.28
N GLY A 66 21.06 3.12 4.21
CA GLY A 66 21.26 4.20 5.17
C GLY A 66 21.23 5.58 4.54
N ARG A 67 21.10 6.60 5.38
CA ARG A 67 20.95 8.01 4.95
C ARG A 67 19.87 8.13 3.86
N SER A 68 18.71 7.52 4.14
CA SER A 68 17.61 7.46 3.19
C SER A 68 17.14 8.86 2.76
N GLY A 69 17.26 9.83 3.65
CA GLY A 69 16.80 11.20 3.47
C GLY A 69 15.30 11.37 3.66
N TYR A 70 14.60 10.29 4.02
CA TYR A 70 13.16 10.31 4.27
C TYR A 70 12.84 10.42 5.76
N ASP A 71 11.72 11.08 6.06
CA ASP A 71 11.21 11.31 7.40
C ASP A 71 10.01 10.44 7.72
N VAL A 72 9.16 10.16 6.72
CA VAL A 72 8.01 9.25 6.82
C VAL A 72 8.05 8.26 5.66
N VAL A 73 7.87 6.98 6.00
CA VAL A 73 7.76 5.88 5.01
C VAL A 73 6.60 4.98 5.37
N VAL A 74 6.06 4.24 4.37
CA VAL A 74 4.82 3.46 4.54
C VAL A 74 4.99 2.01 4.08
N PRO A 75 5.79 1.18 4.78
CA PRO A 75 5.93 -0.24 4.47
C PRO A 75 4.68 -1.05 4.84
N THR A 76 4.50 -2.20 4.19
CA THR A 76 3.54 -3.21 4.63
C THR A 76 4.03 -3.91 5.91
N ALA A 77 3.14 -4.07 6.91
CA ALA A 77 3.46 -4.61 8.23
C ALA A 77 4.21 -5.94 8.16
N SER A 78 3.69 -6.90 7.44
CA SER A 78 4.32 -8.20 7.24
C SER A 78 4.37 -8.55 5.75
N PRO A 79 5.48 -9.02 5.23
CA PRO A 79 6.72 -9.40 5.94
C PRO A 79 7.76 -8.28 6.07
N PHE A 80 7.48 -7.06 5.60
CA PHE A 80 8.51 -6.02 5.40
C PHE A 80 8.83 -5.23 6.67
N PHE A 81 7.85 -4.55 7.27
CA PHE A 81 8.08 -3.73 8.45
C PHE A 81 8.66 -4.54 9.61
N VAL A 82 8.12 -5.74 9.88
CA VAL A 82 8.63 -6.62 10.96
C VAL A 82 10.10 -6.97 10.78
N ARG A 83 10.57 -7.24 9.56
CA ARG A 83 11.99 -7.53 9.32
C ARG A 83 12.87 -6.29 9.29
N GLN A 84 12.31 -5.16 8.93
CA GLN A 84 12.97 -3.86 8.99
C GLN A 84 13.12 -3.39 10.44
N LEU A 85 12.15 -3.70 11.33
CA LEU A 85 12.28 -3.52 12.78
C LEU A 85 13.42 -4.36 13.34
N ALA A 86 13.48 -5.64 12.98
CA ALA A 86 14.58 -6.54 13.39
C ALA A 86 15.96 -6.05 12.89
N ALA A 87 16.00 -5.30 11.80
CA ALA A 87 17.20 -4.65 11.27
C ALA A 87 17.46 -3.25 11.87
N ASN A 88 16.65 -2.80 12.87
CA ASN A 88 16.76 -1.52 13.55
C ASN A 88 16.74 -0.29 12.59
N LEU A 89 15.82 -0.36 11.60
CA LEU A 89 15.69 0.70 10.58
C LEU A 89 14.73 1.83 10.98
N TYR A 90 14.02 1.70 12.10
CA TYR A 90 13.04 2.68 12.57
C TYR A 90 13.39 3.23 13.95
N ARG A 91 12.83 4.37 14.26
CA ARG A 91 12.87 4.96 15.61
C ARG A 91 11.52 4.81 16.29
N PRO A 92 11.48 4.67 17.63
CA PRO A 92 10.21 4.64 18.36
C PRO A 92 9.47 5.96 18.21
N LEU A 93 8.14 5.89 18.11
CA LEU A 93 7.28 7.05 18.04
C LEU A 93 7.05 7.65 19.45
N ASP A 94 7.18 8.96 19.57
CA ASP A 94 6.74 9.69 20.76
C ASP A 94 5.21 9.83 20.76
N LYS A 95 4.55 8.84 21.36
CA LYS A 95 3.07 8.77 21.38
C LYS A 95 2.42 9.95 22.12
N ALA A 96 3.14 10.62 23.00
CA ALA A 96 2.62 11.80 23.69
C ALA A 96 2.40 12.99 22.74
N LYS A 97 3.11 13.00 21.61
CA LYS A 97 2.95 13.98 20.53
C LYS A 97 1.84 13.61 19.53
N LEU A 98 1.32 12.38 19.55
CA LEU A 98 0.29 11.88 18.65
C LEU A 98 -1.10 11.98 19.30
N LYS A 99 -1.68 13.18 19.32
CA LYS A 99 -2.97 13.46 19.99
C LYS A 99 -4.14 12.73 19.33
N ASN A 100 -4.03 12.45 18.03
CA ASN A 100 -5.03 11.77 17.21
C ASN A 100 -4.89 10.24 17.22
N LEU A 101 -3.91 9.67 17.91
CA LEU A 101 -3.71 8.22 18.05
C LEU A 101 -4.97 7.51 18.61
N LYS A 102 -5.74 8.18 19.45
CA LYS A 102 -7.02 7.71 20.01
C LYS A 102 -8.10 7.41 18.97
N ASN A 103 -7.96 7.91 17.75
CA ASN A 103 -8.90 7.71 16.65
C ASN A 103 -8.71 6.35 15.96
N LEU A 104 -7.57 5.67 16.22
CA LEU A 104 -7.28 4.40 15.58
C LEU A 104 -8.16 3.26 16.12
N ASP A 105 -8.54 2.38 15.20
CA ASP A 105 -9.33 1.19 15.49
C ASP A 105 -8.54 0.22 16.38
N PRO A 106 -9.06 -0.12 17.58
CA PRO A 106 -8.39 -1.04 18.49
C PRO A 106 -8.17 -2.44 17.88
N GLU A 107 -9.06 -2.91 17.00
CA GLU A 107 -8.91 -4.20 16.31
C GLU A 107 -7.71 -4.17 15.37
N ILE A 108 -7.58 -3.12 14.55
CA ILE A 108 -6.43 -2.95 13.66
C ILE A 108 -5.14 -2.73 14.44
N MET A 109 -5.18 -1.96 15.53
CA MET A 109 -4.05 -1.78 16.43
C MET A 109 -3.58 -3.10 17.06
N ALA A 110 -4.53 -3.97 17.46
CA ALA A 110 -4.21 -5.31 17.97
C ALA A 110 -3.62 -6.23 16.90
N GLN A 111 -4.04 -6.11 15.63
CA GLN A 111 -3.42 -6.83 14.54
C GLN A 111 -1.99 -6.35 14.29
N LEU A 112 -1.76 -5.03 14.26
CA LEU A 112 -0.42 -4.47 14.07
C LEU A 112 0.51 -4.85 15.23
N ALA A 113 0.01 -4.91 16.47
CA ALA A 113 0.81 -5.27 17.65
C ALA A 113 1.44 -6.68 17.56
N LYS A 114 0.95 -7.56 16.68
CA LYS A 114 1.58 -8.86 16.38
C LYS A 114 2.93 -8.70 15.68
N TYR A 115 3.13 -7.59 14.99
CA TYR A 115 4.34 -7.27 14.20
C TYR A 115 5.19 -6.19 14.88
N ASP A 116 4.56 -5.27 15.60
CA ASP A 116 5.17 -4.18 16.36
C ASP A 116 4.63 -4.20 17.80
N PRO A 117 5.21 -4.99 18.70
CA PRO A 117 4.74 -5.10 20.09
C PRO A 117 4.57 -3.74 20.75
N GLY A 118 3.34 -3.50 21.23
CA GLY A 118 2.95 -2.22 21.80
C GLY A 118 2.76 -1.09 20.77
N ASN A 119 2.78 -1.37 19.45
CA ASN A 119 2.72 -0.37 18.38
C ASN A 119 3.71 0.77 18.62
N THR A 120 4.97 0.40 18.85
CA THR A 120 6.00 1.32 19.33
C THR A 120 6.59 2.17 18.19
N TYR A 121 6.69 1.59 16.98
CA TYR A 121 7.46 2.15 15.87
C TYR A 121 6.61 2.64 14.71
N GLY A 122 5.34 2.21 14.63
CA GLY A 122 4.46 2.57 13.52
C GLY A 122 3.01 2.74 13.92
N ILE A 123 2.28 3.43 13.05
CA ILE A 123 0.83 3.55 13.12
C ILE A 123 0.23 2.91 11.87
N PRO A 124 -0.90 2.17 11.98
CA PRO A 124 -1.56 1.64 10.79
C PRO A 124 -2.10 2.82 9.97
N TRP A 125 -1.82 2.79 8.66
CA TRP A 125 -2.29 3.79 7.72
C TRP A 125 -3.56 3.31 7.03
N MET A 126 -3.42 2.36 6.12
CA MET A 126 -4.53 1.72 5.41
C MET A 126 -4.35 0.21 5.39
N TRP A 127 -5.41 -0.50 5.10
CA TRP A 127 -5.39 -1.93 4.95
C TRP A 127 -6.29 -2.36 3.79
N GLY A 128 -6.03 -3.55 3.26
CA GLY A 128 -6.79 -4.08 2.15
C GLY A 128 -6.50 -5.53 1.87
N THR A 129 -6.95 -5.97 0.71
CA THR A 129 -6.85 -7.35 0.25
C THR A 129 -6.23 -7.41 -1.14
N THR A 130 -5.56 -8.53 -1.45
CA THR A 130 -5.07 -8.84 -2.79
C THR A 130 -6.09 -9.74 -3.49
N GLY A 131 -6.62 -9.29 -4.63
CA GLY A 131 -7.70 -10.00 -5.32
C GLY A 131 -7.74 -9.74 -6.83
N ILE A 132 -8.88 -9.99 -7.41
CA ILE A 132 -9.09 -10.02 -8.85
C ILE A 132 -9.80 -8.76 -9.31
N GLY A 133 -9.11 -7.93 -10.10
CA GLY A 133 -9.69 -6.79 -10.81
C GLY A 133 -9.99 -7.17 -12.25
N TYR A 134 -11.17 -6.83 -12.75
CA TYR A 134 -11.54 -7.22 -14.10
C TYR A 134 -12.54 -6.28 -14.77
N ASN A 135 -12.46 -6.21 -16.10
CA ASN A 135 -13.44 -5.54 -16.94
C ASN A 135 -14.61 -6.50 -17.21
N VAL A 136 -15.77 -6.18 -16.65
CA VAL A 136 -16.96 -7.03 -16.64
C VAL A 136 -17.39 -7.42 -18.07
N ALA A 137 -17.49 -6.43 -18.96
CA ALA A 137 -17.93 -6.66 -20.34
C ALA A 137 -16.91 -7.48 -21.14
N ALA A 138 -15.61 -7.18 -20.98
CA ALA A 138 -14.54 -7.87 -21.68
C ALA A 138 -14.40 -9.34 -21.25
N ILE A 139 -14.54 -9.62 -19.95
CA ILE A 139 -14.54 -10.99 -19.42
C ILE A 139 -15.77 -11.75 -19.90
N LYS A 140 -16.98 -11.19 -19.72
CA LYS A 140 -18.23 -11.84 -20.12
C LYS A 140 -18.30 -12.18 -21.62
N LYS A 141 -17.72 -11.30 -22.46
CA LYS A 141 -17.63 -11.54 -23.91
C LYS A 141 -16.84 -12.80 -24.27
N ARG A 142 -15.77 -13.10 -23.47
CA ARG A 142 -14.83 -14.21 -23.75
C ARG A 142 -15.20 -15.50 -23.02
N MET A 143 -15.75 -15.36 -21.84
CA MET A 143 -16.15 -16.47 -20.97
C MET A 143 -17.37 -16.02 -20.15
N PRO A 144 -18.63 -16.26 -20.65
CA PRO A 144 -19.84 -15.82 -19.95
C PRO A 144 -19.99 -16.37 -18.53
N ASP A 145 -19.46 -17.56 -18.27
CA ASP A 145 -19.45 -18.30 -17.01
C ASP A 145 -18.09 -18.23 -16.28
N ALA A 146 -17.29 -17.18 -16.53
CA ALA A 146 -15.99 -17.00 -15.91
C ALA A 146 -16.09 -17.03 -14.38
N PRO A 147 -15.21 -17.77 -13.68
CA PRO A 147 -15.22 -17.87 -12.22
C PRO A 147 -14.57 -16.62 -11.58
N VAL A 148 -15.22 -15.45 -11.74
CA VAL A 148 -14.65 -14.13 -11.40
C VAL A 148 -14.26 -13.97 -9.94
N ASP A 149 -14.80 -14.80 -9.05
CA ASP A 149 -14.48 -14.84 -7.62
C ASP A 149 -13.46 -15.93 -7.24
N SER A 150 -12.74 -16.51 -8.22
CA SER A 150 -11.79 -17.59 -8.00
C SER A 150 -10.41 -17.26 -8.56
N LEU A 151 -9.36 -17.64 -7.83
CA LEU A 151 -7.97 -17.55 -8.29
C LEU A 151 -7.71 -18.32 -9.59
N LYS A 152 -8.64 -19.19 -10.04
CA LYS A 152 -8.62 -19.81 -11.37
C LYS A 152 -8.53 -18.78 -12.49
N MET A 153 -9.13 -17.60 -12.31
CA MET A 153 -9.05 -16.50 -13.29
C MET A 153 -7.61 -16.18 -13.70
N VAL A 154 -6.67 -16.31 -12.73
CA VAL A 154 -5.27 -15.92 -12.92
C VAL A 154 -4.35 -17.16 -13.05
N PHE A 155 -4.62 -18.23 -12.29
CA PHE A 155 -3.67 -19.34 -12.15
C PHE A 155 -4.04 -20.62 -12.90
N ASP A 156 -5.23 -20.69 -13.50
CA ASP A 156 -5.60 -21.81 -14.37
C ASP A 156 -5.28 -21.47 -15.83
N PRO A 157 -4.34 -22.19 -16.50
CA PRO A 157 -4.01 -21.93 -17.90
C PRO A 157 -5.20 -22.03 -18.86
N ALA A 158 -6.17 -22.93 -18.57
CA ALA A 158 -7.37 -23.10 -19.41
C ALA A 158 -8.33 -21.90 -19.31
N VAL A 159 -8.28 -21.15 -18.21
CA VAL A 159 -9.10 -19.96 -17.96
C VAL A 159 -8.37 -18.70 -18.44
N VAL A 160 -7.16 -18.44 -17.90
CA VAL A 160 -6.44 -17.19 -18.16
C VAL A 160 -6.06 -17.01 -19.64
N SER A 161 -5.79 -18.10 -20.37
CA SER A 161 -5.49 -18.05 -21.81
C SER A 161 -6.60 -17.38 -22.64
N LYS A 162 -7.86 -17.47 -22.20
CA LYS A 162 -9.01 -16.84 -22.86
C LYS A 162 -9.00 -15.31 -22.77
N PHE A 163 -8.18 -14.75 -21.88
CA PHE A 163 -8.05 -13.31 -21.62
C PHE A 163 -6.73 -12.72 -22.11
N ALA A 164 -5.84 -13.54 -22.70
CA ALA A 164 -4.52 -13.09 -23.15
C ALA A 164 -4.61 -11.98 -24.23
N ASP A 165 -5.59 -12.04 -25.13
CA ASP A 165 -5.81 -11.06 -26.20
C ASP A 165 -6.23 -9.68 -25.65
N CYS A 166 -7.06 -9.63 -24.59
CA CYS A 166 -7.46 -8.38 -23.96
C CYS A 166 -6.49 -7.91 -22.86
N GLY A 167 -5.53 -8.74 -22.50
CA GLY A 167 -4.43 -8.40 -21.59
C GLY A 167 -4.68 -8.75 -20.13
N VAL A 168 -3.66 -9.37 -19.55
CA VAL A 168 -3.61 -9.77 -18.14
C VAL A 168 -2.38 -9.15 -17.50
N MET A 169 -2.54 -8.50 -16.36
CA MET A 169 -1.42 -8.02 -15.53
C MET A 169 -1.47 -8.67 -14.15
N VAL A 170 -0.30 -8.88 -13.58
CA VAL A 170 -0.13 -9.46 -12.25
C VAL A 170 0.85 -8.60 -11.47
N LEU A 171 0.67 -8.47 -10.16
CA LEU A 171 1.58 -7.77 -9.26
C LEU A 171 3.03 -8.23 -9.46
N ASP A 172 3.99 -7.33 -9.48
CA ASP A 172 5.41 -7.66 -9.42
C ASP A 172 5.85 -7.84 -7.96
N SER A 173 5.25 -8.83 -7.31
CA SER A 173 5.46 -9.11 -5.89
C SER A 173 5.38 -10.61 -5.62
N ALA A 174 6.53 -11.22 -5.35
CA ALA A 174 6.60 -12.63 -4.93
C ALA A 174 5.87 -12.88 -3.60
N THR A 175 5.76 -11.86 -2.75
CA THR A 175 5.10 -11.92 -1.44
C THR A 175 3.59 -11.85 -1.52
N ASP A 176 3.03 -11.46 -2.65
CA ASP A 176 1.59 -11.49 -2.93
C ASP A 176 1.22 -12.67 -3.83
N VAL A 177 2.00 -12.88 -4.90
CA VAL A 177 1.64 -13.81 -5.96
C VAL A 177 1.84 -15.27 -5.54
N PHE A 178 2.94 -15.63 -4.87
CA PHE A 178 3.16 -17.01 -4.45
C PHE A 178 2.18 -17.48 -3.36
N PRO A 179 1.85 -16.68 -2.32
CA PRO A 179 0.78 -17.03 -1.39
C PRO A 179 -0.57 -17.24 -2.06
N ALA A 180 -0.93 -16.41 -3.05
CA ALA A 180 -2.15 -16.58 -3.82
C ALA A 180 -2.12 -17.88 -4.66
N ALA A 181 -0.97 -18.19 -5.29
CA ALA A 181 -0.80 -19.47 -6.01
C ALA A 181 -0.88 -20.69 -5.08
N LEU A 182 -0.34 -20.59 -3.85
CA LEU A 182 -0.50 -21.65 -2.84
C LEU A 182 -1.97 -21.83 -2.45
N LYS A 183 -2.70 -20.74 -2.25
CA LYS A 183 -4.16 -20.80 -1.99
C LYS A 183 -4.92 -21.44 -3.14
N TYR A 184 -4.58 -21.10 -4.38
CA TYR A 184 -5.14 -21.77 -5.58
C TYR A 184 -4.91 -23.28 -5.56
N LEU A 185 -3.75 -23.73 -5.10
CA LEU A 185 -3.41 -25.17 -4.95
C LEU A 185 -4.03 -25.83 -3.70
N GLY A 186 -4.75 -25.09 -2.83
CA GLY A 186 -5.27 -25.60 -1.57
C GLY A 186 -4.20 -25.83 -0.50
N LEU A 187 -3.01 -25.20 -0.65
CA LEU A 187 -1.90 -25.28 0.28
C LEU A 187 -1.90 -24.10 1.27
N ASP A 188 -1.08 -24.22 2.33
CA ASP A 188 -0.85 -23.14 3.28
C ASP A 188 -0.18 -21.95 2.56
N PRO A 189 -0.80 -20.76 2.50
CA PRO A 189 -0.23 -19.58 1.84
C PRO A 189 1.05 -19.08 2.50
N ASP A 190 1.28 -19.40 3.78
CA ASP A 190 2.50 -19.08 4.52
C ASP A 190 3.44 -20.29 4.68
N SER A 191 3.32 -21.31 3.82
CA SER A 191 4.16 -22.50 3.85
C SER A 191 5.64 -22.13 3.83
N LYS A 192 6.40 -22.79 4.70
CA LYS A 192 7.86 -22.65 4.80
C LYS A 192 8.61 -23.79 4.07
N LYS A 193 7.87 -24.69 3.43
CA LYS A 193 8.45 -25.84 2.72
C LYS A 193 8.96 -25.42 1.34
N PRO A 194 10.23 -25.69 0.99
CA PRO A 194 10.77 -25.35 -0.32
C PRO A 194 10.00 -25.95 -1.50
N GLU A 195 9.48 -27.18 -1.33
CA GLU A 195 8.67 -27.85 -2.36
C GLU A 195 7.34 -27.13 -2.64
N ASP A 196 6.70 -26.53 -1.63
CA ASP A 196 5.47 -25.77 -1.82
C ASP A 196 5.75 -24.47 -2.56
N LEU A 197 6.85 -23.79 -2.21
CA LEU A 197 7.28 -22.58 -2.91
C LEU A 197 7.61 -22.88 -4.39
N THR A 198 8.21 -24.05 -4.68
CA THR A 198 8.46 -24.50 -6.05
C THR A 198 7.14 -24.75 -6.79
N LYS A 199 6.16 -25.43 -6.17
CA LYS A 199 4.81 -25.61 -6.78
C LYS A 199 4.14 -24.27 -7.10
N ALA A 200 4.23 -23.30 -6.18
CA ALA A 200 3.69 -21.95 -6.44
C ALA A 200 4.37 -21.29 -7.66
N ALA A 201 5.70 -21.40 -7.75
CA ALA A 201 6.45 -20.89 -8.89
C ALA A 201 6.07 -21.58 -10.20
N ASP A 202 5.87 -22.90 -10.18
CA ASP A 202 5.45 -23.69 -11.35
C ASP A 202 4.05 -23.29 -11.84
N VAL A 203 3.11 -23.02 -10.94
CA VAL A 203 1.78 -22.47 -11.29
C VAL A 203 1.92 -21.14 -12.03
N VAL A 204 2.71 -20.22 -11.47
CA VAL A 204 2.88 -18.89 -12.12
C VAL A 204 3.63 -19.03 -13.44
N LYS A 205 4.61 -19.91 -13.53
CA LYS A 205 5.34 -20.22 -14.77
C LYS A 205 4.41 -20.77 -15.86
N ALA A 206 3.47 -21.65 -15.49
CA ALA A 206 2.50 -22.21 -16.45
C ALA A 206 1.58 -21.15 -17.08
N VAL A 207 1.24 -20.08 -16.34
CA VAL A 207 0.40 -18.98 -16.84
C VAL A 207 1.19 -17.82 -17.39
N ARG A 208 2.53 -17.79 -17.21
CA ARG A 208 3.42 -16.71 -17.66
C ARG A 208 3.21 -16.30 -19.13
N PRO A 209 3.01 -17.23 -20.09
CA PRO A 209 2.79 -16.86 -21.51
C PRO A 209 1.56 -15.98 -21.75
N TYR A 210 0.59 -15.97 -20.84
CA TYR A 210 -0.66 -15.22 -20.95
C TYR A 210 -0.61 -13.89 -20.20
N ILE A 211 0.42 -13.67 -19.37
CA ILE A 211 0.63 -12.44 -18.60
C ILE A 211 1.38 -11.44 -19.47
N ARG A 212 0.73 -10.30 -19.76
CA ARG A 212 1.31 -9.21 -20.54
C ARG A 212 2.47 -8.55 -19.78
N LYS A 213 2.25 -8.26 -18.48
CA LYS A 213 3.25 -7.58 -17.66
C LYS A 213 3.07 -7.92 -16.17
N PHE A 214 4.18 -7.99 -15.45
CA PHE A 214 4.21 -7.90 -13.99
C PHE A 214 4.48 -6.45 -13.59
N HIS A 215 3.57 -5.84 -12.85
CA HIS A 215 3.74 -4.48 -12.32
C HIS A 215 2.75 -4.21 -11.20
N SER A 216 3.17 -3.46 -10.16
CA SER A 216 2.35 -3.27 -8.95
C SER A 216 1.54 -1.97 -8.92
N SER A 217 1.55 -1.15 -9.98
CA SER A 217 0.74 0.07 -10.07
C SER A 217 0.15 0.34 -11.47
N GLU A 218 0.85 0.04 -12.56
CA GLU A 218 0.40 0.37 -13.92
C GLU A 218 -0.96 -0.23 -14.30
N TYR A 219 -1.34 -1.38 -13.68
CA TYR A 219 -2.62 -2.03 -13.97
C TYR A 219 -3.84 -1.15 -13.62
N ILE A 220 -3.68 -0.15 -12.75
CA ILE A 220 -4.75 0.81 -12.40
C ILE A 220 -5.21 1.55 -13.67
N ASN A 221 -4.27 2.21 -14.36
CA ASN A 221 -4.57 2.95 -15.58
C ASN A 221 -4.87 2.03 -16.75
N ALA A 222 -4.22 0.87 -16.83
CA ALA A 222 -4.44 -0.10 -17.90
C ALA A 222 -5.86 -0.71 -17.84
N LEU A 223 -6.40 -1.00 -16.65
CA LEU A 223 -7.81 -1.39 -16.47
C LEU A 223 -8.76 -0.24 -16.80
N ALA A 224 -8.48 0.95 -16.26
CA ALA A 224 -9.33 2.12 -16.47
C ALA A 224 -9.45 2.51 -17.95
N GLY A 225 -8.35 2.39 -18.72
CA GLY A 225 -8.29 2.66 -20.15
C GLY A 225 -8.78 1.52 -21.05
N GLY A 226 -8.98 0.32 -20.49
CA GLY A 226 -9.36 -0.87 -21.28
C GLY A 226 -8.17 -1.54 -22.00
N ASP A 227 -6.94 -1.18 -21.67
CA ASP A 227 -5.73 -1.80 -22.23
C ASP A 227 -5.53 -3.23 -21.74
N ILE A 228 -6.08 -3.54 -20.56
CA ILE A 228 -6.16 -4.88 -20.00
C ILE A 228 -7.58 -5.17 -19.50
N CYS A 229 -7.92 -6.45 -19.40
CA CYS A 229 -9.23 -6.88 -18.92
C CYS A 229 -9.18 -7.65 -17.60
N LEU A 230 -8.00 -8.04 -17.14
CA LEU A 230 -7.83 -8.85 -15.93
C LEU A 230 -6.54 -8.42 -15.20
N ALA A 231 -6.63 -8.32 -13.87
CA ALA A 231 -5.48 -8.08 -13.02
C ALA A 231 -5.57 -8.89 -11.71
N LEU A 232 -4.44 -9.40 -11.23
CA LEU A 232 -4.27 -9.70 -9.81
C LEU A 232 -3.67 -8.45 -9.18
N GLY A 233 -4.42 -7.77 -8.31
CA GLY A 233 -4.08 -6.45 -7.80
C GLY A 233 -4.60 -6.18 -6.39
N PHE A 234 -4.31 -5.00 -5.89
CA PHE A 234 -4.76 -4.53 -4.58
C PHE A 234 -6.17 -3.96 -4.66
N SER A 235 -6.99 -4.18 -3.62
CA SER A 235 -8.41 -3.82 -3.61
C SER A 235 -8.68 -2.35 -3.97
N GLY A 236 -8.04 -1.41 -3.28
CA GLY A 236 -8.26 0.02 -3.52
C GLY A 236 -7.80 0.48 -4.90
N ASP A 237 -6.72 -0.07 -5.43
CA ASP A 237 -6.25 0.21 -6.78
C ASP A 237 -7.29 -0.15 -7.84
N ILE A 238 -7.99 -1.27 -7.65
CA ILE A 238 -9.07 -1.67 -8.56
C ILE A 238 -10.27 -0.72 -8.42
N PHE A 239 -10.59 -0.25 -7.22
CA PHE A 239 -11.60 0.79 -7.03
C PHE A 239 -11.20 2.12 -7.67
N GLN A 240 -9.92 2.51 -7.57
CA GLN A 240 -9.41 3.68 -8.29
C GLN A 240 -9.51 3.51 -9.81
N ALA A 241 -9.19 2.31 -10.33
CA ALA A 241 -9.35 2.01 -11.76
C ALA A 241 -10.81 2.15 -12.19
N ARG A 242 -11.76 1.64 -11.39
CA ARG A 242 -13.21 1.80 -11.61
C ARG A 242 -13.61 3.27 -11.65
N ASP A 243 -13.16 4.06 -10.68
CA ASP A 243 -13.53 5.46 -10.56
C ASP A 243 -12.90 6.32 -11.67
N ARG A 244 -11.67 6.00 -12.11
CA ARG A 244 -11.03 6.61 -13.29
C ARG A 244 -11.79 6.24 -14.56
N ALA A 245 -12.16 4.97 -14.72
CA ALA A 245 -12.94 4.48 -15.87
C ALA A 245 -14.32 5.16 -15.97
N ALA A 246 -15.00 5.36 -14.84
CA ALA A 246 -16.30 6.05 -14.81
C ALA A 246 -16.23 7.51 -15.29
N LYS A 247 -15.08 8.16 -15.12
CA LYS A 247 -14.81 9.55 -15.56
C LYS A 247 -14.26 9.62 -17.00
N ALA A 248 -13.80 8.50 -17.57
CA ALA A 248 -13.25 8.46 -18.92
C ALA A 248 -14.34 8.57 -19.98
N LYS A 249 -13.97 8.97 -21.23
CA LYS A 249 -14.88 9.04 -22.38
C LYS A 249 -15.41 7.66 -22.74
N ASP A 250 -14.51 6.68 -22.81
CA ASP A 250 -14.81 5.28 -23.12
C ASP A 250 -14.93 4.49 -21.82
N LYS A 251 -16.09 4.63 -21.17
CA LYS A 251 -16.36 4.05 -19.86
C LYS A 251 -16.14 2.53 -19.84
N GLN A 252 -15.27 2.08 -18.97
CA GLN A 252 -15.07 0.66 -18.69
C GLN A 252 -15.82 0.28 -17.41
N ASP A 253 -16.46 -0.87 -17.40
CA ASP A 253 -17.10 -1.43 -16.21
C ASP A 253 -16.10 -2.32 -15.49
N ILE A 254 -15.47 -1.77 -14.44
CA ILE A 254 -14.42 -2.45 -13.67
C ILE A 254 -15.00 -2.94 -12.34
N ALA A 255 -14.75 -4.20 -12.05
CA ALA A 255 -15.14 -4.85 -10.81
C ALA A 255 -13.93 -5.44 -10.06
N TYR A 256 -14.06 -5.56 -8.74
CA TYR A 256 -13.15 -6.26 -7.85
C TYR A 256 -13.83 -7.48 -7.23
N ALA A 257 -13.12 -8.57 -7.09
CA ALA A 257 -13.57 -9.75 -6.37
C ALA A 257 -12.51 -10.21 -5.37
N ILE A 258 -12.96 -10.47 -4.14
CA ILE A 258 -12.17 -11.18 -3.13
C ILE A 258 -12.23 -12.67 -3.47
N PRO A 259 -11.09 -13.35 -3.70
CA PRO A 259 -11.10 -14.76 -4.08
C PRO A 259 -11.76 -15.63 -3.00
N ARG A 260 -12.61 -16.55 -3.43
CA ARG A 260 -13.30 -17.50 -2.52
C ARG A 260 -12.34 -18.48 -1.84
N GLU A 261 -11.17 -18.72 -2.44
CA GLU A 261 -10.09 -19.52 -1.84
C GLU A 261 -9.45 -18.81 -0.64
N GLY A 262 -9.63 -17.51 -0.52
CA GLY A 262 -9.07 -16.64 0.50
C GLY A 262 -8.16 -15.56 -0.10
N SER A 263 -7.93 -14.52 0.65
CA SER A 263 -7.13 -13.36 0.23
C SER A 263 -6.07 -13.00 1.25
N LEU A 264 -4.93 -12.52 0.78
CA LEU A 264 -3.93 -11.87 1.64
C LEU A 264 -4.53 -10.59 2.21
N LEU A 265 -4.59 -10.51 3.53
CA LEU A 265 -4.83 -9.28 4.27
C LEU A 265 -3.50 -8.61 4.56
N TRP A 266 -3.35 -7.38 4.12
CA TRP A 266 -2.19 -6.56 4.44
C TRP A 266 -2.60 -5.27 5.14
N ILE A 267 -1.70 -4.76 5.98
CA ILE A 267 -1.82 -3.48 6.69
C ILE A 267 -0.55 -2.71 6.38
N ASP A 268 -0.69 -1.50 5.89
CA ASP A 268 0.43 -0.60 5.70
C ASP A 268 0.62 0.31 6.91
N VAL A 269 1.88 0.59 7.22
CA VAL A 269 2.29 1.21 8.47
C VAL A 269 3.07 2.48 8.17
N ALA A 270 2.57 3.62 8.62
CA ALA A 270 3.35 4.84 8.58
C ALA A 270 4.37 4.85 9.72
N ALA A 271 5.64 5.00 9.40
CA ALA A 271 6.75 4.91 10.34
C ALA A 271 7.84 5.95 10.03
N ILE A 272 8.66 6.26 11.04
CA ILE A 272 9.77 7.20 10.92
C ILE A 272 11.09 6.43 10.86
N PRO A 273 11.87 6.53 9.76
CA PRO A 273 13.19 5.94 9.67
C PRO A 273 14.10 6.37 10.82
N LYS A 274 15.01 5.48 11.21
CA LYS A 274 15.96 5.76 12.31
C LYS A 274 16.83 6.99 12.03
N ASP A 275 17.19 7.19 10.77
CA ASP A 275 18.05 8.26 10.26
C ASP A 275 17.27 9.47 9.72
N ALA A 276 15.97 9.56 10.01
CA ALA A 276 15.11 10.66 9.59
C ALA A 276 15.69 12.02 10.04
N PRO A 277 15.96 12.93 9.10
CA PRO A 277 16.55 14.23 9.43
C PRO A 277 15.56 15.16 10.16
N ASN A 278 14.25 15.04 9.90
CA ASN A 278 13.22 15.95 10.41
C ASN A 278 12.14 15.21 11.23
N ALA A 279 12.57 14.40 12.20
CA ALA A 279 11.68 13.47 12.91
C ALA A 279 10.57 14.14 13.73
N ASP A 280 10.77 15.34 14.26
CA ASP A 280 9.73 16.08 15.00
C ASP A 280 8.65 16.60 14.04
N ASP A 281 9.03 17.08 12.87
CA ASP A 281 8.08 17.48 11.82
C ASP A 281 7.35 16.27 11.24
N ALA A 282 8.03 15.11 11.12
CA ALA A 282 7.41 13.84 10.75
C ALA A 282 6.32 13.43 11.75
N LEU A 283 6.54 13.53 13.06
CA LEU A 283 5.51 13.25 14.08
C LEU A 283 4.32 14.18 13.95
N ARG A 284 4.52 15.45 13.62
CA ARG A 284 3.41 16.40 13.37
C ARG A 284 2.61 15.99 12.14
N LEU A 285 3.27 15.55 11.07
CA LEU A 285 2.59 15.03 9.89
C LEU A 285 1.81 13.75 10.22
N LEU A 286 2.41 12.81 10.96
CA LEU A 286 1.71 11.58 11.37
C LEU A 286 0.47 11.88 12.20
N ASP A 287 0.53 12.84 13.15
CA ASP A 287 -0.64 13.24 13.94
C ASP A 287 -1.74 13.87 13.07
N PHE A 288 -1.36 14.71 12.09
CA PHE A 288 -2.29 15.29 11.12
C PHE A 288 -2.95 14.21 10.24
N LEU A 289 -2.21 13.22 9.78
CA LEU A 289 -2.75 12.11 8.97
C LEU A 289 -3.77 11.27 9.76
N LEU A 290 -3.70 11.28 11.09
CA LEU A 290 -4.68 10.64 11.98
C LEU A 290 -5.93 11.49 12.26
N GLU A 291 -6.04 12.70 11.73
CA GLU A 291 -7.29 13.47 11.81
C GLU A 291 -8.38 12.75 11.00
N PRO A 292 -9.61 12.59 11.55
CA PRO A 292 -10.67 11.82 10.89
C PRO A 292 -10.98 12.30 9.46
N ARG A 293 -11.02 13.62 9.23
CA ARG A 293 -11.28 14.18 7.90
C ARG A 293 -10.16 13.87 6.90
N VAL A 294 -8.90 13.83 7.36
CA VAL A 294 -7.73 13.56 6.50
C VAL A 294 -7.68 12.08 6.11
N ALA A 295 -7.88 11.19 7.08
CA ALA A 295 -7.97 9.76 6.85
C ALA A 295 -9.17 9.40 5.95
N ALA A 296 -10.33 10.05 6.15
CA ALA A 296 -11.50 9.87 5.30
C ALA A 296 -11.25 10.31 3.86
N ALA A 297 -10.68 11.51 3.65
CA ALA A 297 -10.35 12.00 2.30
C ALA A 297 -9.40 11.05 1.56
N SER A 298 -8.41 10.51 2.27
CA SER A 298 -7.49 9.54 1.68
C SER A 298 -8.17 8.21 1.33
N SER A 299 -9.06 7.68 2.19
CA SER A 299 -9.85 6.48 1.88
C SER A 299 -10.81 6.70 0.70
N GLU A 300 -11.46 7.86 0.64
CA GLU A 300 -12.38 8.19 -0.46
C GLU A 300 -11.66 8.26 -1.79
N LEU A 301 -10.46 8.85 -1.82
CA LEU A 301 -9.65 8.93 -3.04
C LEU A 301 -9.09 7.58 -3.46
N THR A 302 -8.61 6.78 -2.50
CA THR A 302 -7.83 5.57 -2.79
C THR A 302 -8.67 4.30 -2.85
N GLY A 303 -9.90 4.33 -2.31
CA GLY A 303 -10.75 3.13 -2.21
C GLY A 303 -10.27 2.10 -1.20
N TYR A 304 -9.29 2.43 -0.35
CA TYR A 304 -8.81 1.54 0.72
C TYR A 304 -9.50 1.79 2.05
N ALA A 305 -9.63 0.74 2.84
CA ALA A 305 -10.06 0.87 4.23
C ALA A 305 -8.96 1.58 5.04
N ASN A 306 -9.36 2.57 5.85
CA ASN A 306 -8.47 3.20 6.82
C ASN A 306 -8.56 2.52 8.19
N ALA A 307 -7.60 2.83 9.05
CA ALA A 307 -7.56 2.33 10.42
C ALA A 307 -8.14 3.32 11.45
N ASN A 308 -8.90 4.33 11.02
CA ASN A 308 -9.40 5.42 11.85
C ASN A 308 -10.93 5.32 11.98
N LEU A 309 -11.43 4.93 13.17
CA LEU A 309 -12.87 4.69 13.39
C LEU A 309 -13.74 5.93 13.11
N PRO A 310 -13.43 7.14 13.65
CA PRO A 310 -14.19 8.32 13.32
C PRO A 310 -14.16 8.67 11.83
N ALA A 311 -13.07 8.41 11.14
CA ALA A 311 -12.96 8.64 9.68
C ALA A 311 -13.92 7.74 8.89
N THR A 312 -14.05 6.47 9.28
CA THR A 312 -14.97 5.53 8.62
C THR A 312 -16.42 6.02 8.68
N ALA A 313 -16.80 6.69 9.78
CA ALA A 313 -18.12 7.29 9.93
C ALA A 313 -18.37 8.50 9.02
N LEU A 314 -17.32 9.16 8.54
CA LEU A 314 -17.39 10.29 7.61
C LEU A 314 -17.47 9.86 6.14
N LEU A 315 -17.11 8.62 5.82
CA LEU A 315 -17.10 8.11 4.46
C LEU A 315 -18.51 8.00 3.85
N PRO A 316 -18.66 8.23 2.56
CA PRO A 316 -19.86 7.88 1.81
C PRO A 316 -20.29 6.42 2.04
N LYS A 317 -21.61 6.17 2.01
CA LYS A 317 -22.15 4.82 2.31
C LYS A 317 -21.76 3.75 1.31
N ASP A 318 -21.50 4.11 0.07
CA ASP A 318 -20.99 3.24 -0.98
C ASP A 318 -19.52 2.82 -0.76
N ILE A 319 -18.81 3.51 0.12
CA ILE A 319 -17.45 3.14 0.59
C ILE A 319 -17.53 2.44 1.95
N SER A 320 -18.08 3.11 2.98
CA SER A 320 -18.13 2.55 4.35
C SER A 320 -18.99 1.30 4.49
N GLY A 321 -20.00 1.15 3.63
CA GLY A 321 -20.88 -0.03 3.57
C GLY A 321 -20.47 -1.05 2.50
N ASN A 322 -19.38 -0.86 1.79
CA ASN A 322 -18.96 -1.76 0.73
C ASN A 322 -18.26 -3.00 1.32
N PRO A 323 -18.82 -4.22 1.15
CA PRO A 323 -18.25 -5.45 1.71
C PRO A 323 -16.93 -5.89 1.04
N LEU A 324 -16.52 -5.24 -0.03
CA LEU A 324 -15.23 -5.47 -0.68
C LEU A 324 -14.12 -4.54 -0.17
N ILE A 325 -14.51 -3.44 0.51
CA ILE A 325 -13.60 -2.50 1.18
C ILE A 325 -13.56 -2.80 2.68
N TYR A 326 -14.73 -2.96 3.31
CA TYR A 326 -14.91 -3.34 4.72
C TYR A 326 -15.61 -4.70 4.81
N PRO A 327 -14.89 -5.81 4.57
CA PRO A 327 -15.47 -7.15 4.50
C PRO A 327 -16.11 -7.59 5.82
N PRO A 328 -17.26 -8.26 5.78
CA PRO A 328 -17.90 -8.82 6.98
C PRO A 328 -17.07 -9.98 7.57
N ALA A 329 -17.38 -10.35 8.81
CA ALA A 329 -16.57 -11.30 9.58
C ALA A 329 -16.41 -12.67 8.94
N ASP A 330 -17.43 -13.20 8.27
CA ASP A 330 -17.40 -14.48 7.56
C ASP A 330 -16.47 -14.45 6.35
N VAL A 331 -16.37 -13.32 5.65
CA VAL A 331 -15.40 -13.09 4.57
C VAL A 331 -13.99 -12.95 5.14
N ARG A 332 -13.83 -12.16 6.22
CA ARG A 332 -12.53 -11.98 6.91
C ARG A 332 -11.96 -13.29 7.46
N ALA A 333 -12.81 -14.24 7.85
CA ALA A 333 -12.37 -15.56 8.33
C ALA A 333 -11.56 -16.36 7.29
N ARG A 334 -11.67 -16.02 6.00
CA ARG A 334 -10.89 -16.64 4.91
C ARG A 334 -9.59 -15.90 4.60
N PHE A 335 -9.33 -14.78 5.27
CA PHE A 335 -8.10 -14.03 5.05
C PHE A 335 -6.93 -14.69 5.72
N TYR A 336 -5.79 -14.50 5.13
CA TYR A 336 -4.52 -14.96 5.66
C TYR A 336 -3.51 -13.81 5.68
N THR A 337 -2.50 -13.97 6.48
CA THR A 337 -1.31 -13.13 6.52
C THR A 337 -0.09 -14.00 6.27
N ILE A 338 1.03 -13.39 5.93
CA ILE A 338 2.29 -14.09 5.70
C ILE A 338 3.35 -13.59 6.67
N THR A 339 4.32 -14.42 6.98
CA THR A 339 5.45 -14.08 7.86
C THR A 339 6.72 -13.79 7.06
N ALA A 340 7.68 -13.12 7.70
CA ALA A 340 8.92 -12.69 7.04
C ALA A 340 9.80 -13.83 6.51
N GLY A 341 9.67 -15.05 7.09
CA GLY A 341 10.55 -16.15 6.80
C GLY A 341 12.02 -15.89 7.20
N ASN A 342 12.86 -16.89 7.13
CA ASN A 342 14.29 -16.74 7.34
C ASN A 342 15.03 -16.24 6.08
N ALA A 343 16.34 -16.02 6.18
CA ALA A 343 17.12 -15.48 5.06
C ALA A 343 17.19 -16.42 3.84
N GLU A 344 17.21 -17.73 4.06
CA GLU A 344 17.23 -18.73 3.00
C GLU A 344 15.91 -18.73 2.23
N GLN A 345 14.78 -18.80 2.93
CA GLN A 345 13.44 -18.74 2.34
C GLN A 345 13.22 -17.48 1.51
N ARG A 346 13.75 -16.34 1.96
CA ARG A 346 13.68 -15.09 1.18
C ARG A 346 14.52 -15.14 -0.09
N ARG A 347 15.75 -15.69 -0.02
CA ARG A 347 16.60 -15.88 -1.22
C ARG A 347 15.94 -16.79 -2.23
N ASP A 348 15.38 -17.93 -1.78
CA ASP A 348 14.71 -18.87 -2.67
C ASP A 348 13.47 -18.25 -3.32
N ARG A 349 12.67 -17.51 -2.56
CA ARG A 349 11.52 -16.76 -3.10
C ARG A 349 11.95 -15.77 -4.18
N THR A 350 13.00 -14.99 -3.92
CA THR A 350 13.52 -14.01 -4.89
C THR A 350 14.07 -14.69 -6.14
N ARG A 351 14.81 -15.79 -5.97
CA ARG A 351 15.36 -16.57 -7.08
C ARG A 351 14.26 -17.16 -7.96
N LEU A 352 13.28 -17.81 -7.37
CA LEU A 352 12.14 -18.38 -8.10
C LEU A 352 11.30 -17.30 -8.78
N TRP A 353 11.10 -16.16 -8.14
CA TRP A 353 10.39 -15.03 -8.74
C TRP A 353 11.10 -14.48 -9.98
N THR A 354 12.42 -14.34 -9.90
CA THR A 354 13.24 -13.93 -11.04
C THR A 354 13.11 -14.92 -12.20
N MET A 355 13.20 -16.22 -11.93
CA MET A 355 13.02 -17.28 -12.92
C MET A 355 11.64 -17.23 -13.59
N VAL A 356 10.58 -17.05 -12.81
CA VAL A 356 9.20 -16.91 -13.33
C VAL A 356 9.10 -15.70 -14.26
N LYS A 357 9.60 -14.53 -13.85
CA LYS A 357 9.50 -13.31 -14.65
C LYS A 357 10.30 -13.38 -15.95
N THR A 358 11.48 -13.95 -15.92
CA THR A 358 12.38 -14.05 -17.09
C THR A 358 12.09 -15.24 -17.99
N GLY A 359 11.29 -16.20 -17.53
CA GLY A 359 11.00 -17.43 -18.29
C GLY A 359 12.18 -18.41 -18.37
N ARG A 360 13.15 -18.27 -17.49
CA ARG A 360 14.39 -19.09 -17.47
C ARG A 360 14.44 -20.05 -16.31
#